data_42f85617e4967be0f0d0dfb879ad4471
#
_entry.id   42f85617e4967be0f0d0dfb879ad4471
#
_cell.length_a   1.000
_cell.length_b   1.000
_cell.length_c   1.000
_cell.angle_alpha   90.00
_cell.angle_beta   90.00
_cell.angle_gamma   90.00
#
_symmetry.space_group_name_H-M   'P 1'
#
loop_
_entity.id
_entity.type
_entity.pdbx_description
1 polymer ?
#
loop_
_entity_poly.entity_id
_entity_poly.type
_entity_poly.pdbx_seq_one_letter_code
_entity_poly.pdbx_strand_id
1 'polypeptide(L)'
;STLDRSSAASDVYKRQMHPSLNLVFTGSSVLDIQKGEADLSRRALMYMMQGLSFREYLQLFEGIKTRVFSFDEILNHQVKIPELEHPLPVFREYLDHGYYPFAIEGDFMQRMQQVVDQTVEVDIPQYADMKASTARKLKRMLVILSGLAPYKPSIENLATEIGVSKNNVPDYLVYLERAGMIGLLRDDTSGMRNLGKVEKVYVDNPSLMSVLTPYPNIGNIRETFFYNQMREKQDVTSSKASDFTIGDYTFEIGGRKKGKKQIEDVKNGRIVKDDIETGHGII
;
A
#
# COMPACT_ATOMS: atom_id res chain seq x y z
N SER A 1 25.56 9.80 -3.19
CA SER A 1 26.33 10.43 -2.13
C SER A 1 25.74 9.99 -0.81
N THR A 2 26.49 9.22 -0.06
CA THR A 2 26.21 8.85 1.33
C THR A 2 25.92 10.14 2.11
N LEU A 3 24.66 10.32 2.52
CA LEU A 3 24.32 11.34 3.51
C LEU A 3 25.13 10.99 4.78
N ASP A 4 26.14 11.77 5.03
CA ASP A 4 26.98 11.62 6.19
C ASP A 4 26.10 11.77 7.43
N ARG A 5 26.12 10.76 8.32
CA ARG A 5 25.38 10.80 9.61
C ARG A 5 25.71 12.05 10.43
N SER A 6 26.85 12.67 10.17
CA SER A 6 27.25 13.94 10.75
C SER A 6 26.39 15.11 10.30
N SER A 7 25.78 15.08 9.09
CA SER A 7 25.01 16.20 8.56
C SER A 7 23.65 16.35 9.24
N ALA A 8 22.91 15.26 9.47
CA ALA A 8 21.61 15.31 10.13
C ALA A 8 21.74 15.76 11.60
N ALA A 9 22.75 15.28 12.32
CA ALA A 9 23.04 15.74 13.68
C ALA A 9 23.46 17.21 13.72
N SER A 10 24.25 17.66 12.74
CA SER A 10 24.65 19.07 12.55
C SER A 10 23.44 19.97 12.27
N ASP A 11 22.48 19.51 11.48
CA ASP A 11 21.31 20.30 11.12
C ASP A 11 20.30 20.40 12.28
N VAL A 12 20.21 19.38 13.12
CA VAL A 12 19.44 19.45 14.37
C VAL A 12 20.07 20.41 15.36
N TYR A 13 21.40 20.47 15.43
CA TYR A 13 22.11 21.45 16.25
C TYR A 13 21.88 22.88 15.77
N LYS A 14 21.88 23.10 14.44
CA LYS A 14 21.55 24.40 13.82
C LYS A 14 20.12 24.86 14.17
N ARG A 15 19.14 23.94 14.26
CA ARG A 15 17.78 24.27 14.69
C ARG A 15 17.71 24.79 16.12
N GLN A 16 18.54 24.27 17.03
CA GLN A 16 18.61 24.80 18.41
C GLN A 16 19.13 26.25 18.46
N MET A 17 20.00 26.60 17.50
CA MET A 17 20.50 27.96 17.32
C MET A 17 19.52 28.87 16.58
N HIS A 18 18.57 28.28 15.81
CA HIS A 18 17.57 29.00 15.01
C HIS A 18 16.17 28.41 15.24
N PRO A 19 15.47 28.76 16.34
CA PRO A 19 14.19 28.15 16.72
C PRO A 19 13.06 28.31 15.68
N SER A 20 13.16 29.32 14.81
CA SER A 20 12.19 29.57 13.71
C SER A 20 12.44 28.72 12.45
N LEU A 21 13.52 27.94 12.41
CA LEU A 21 13.86 27.13 11.26
C LEU A 21 13.01 25.85 11.21
N ASN A 22 12.22 25.70 10.15
CA ASN A 22 11.51 24.45 9.83
C ASN A 22 12.35 23.65 8.85
N LEU A 23 12.70 22.42 9.24
CA LEU A 23 13.50 21.50 8.43
C LEU A 23 12.62 20.35 7.95
N VAL A 24 12.67 20.06 6.64
CA VAL A 24 12.05 18.88 6.04
C VAL A 24 13.16 18.03 5.42
N PHE A 25 13.20 16.76 5.79
CA PHE A 25 14.17 15.80 5.28
C PHE A 25 13.45 14.84 4.34
N THR A 26 14.05 14.56 3.20
CA THR A 26 13.64 13.50 2.30
C THR A 26 14.85 12.63 1.98
N GLY A 27 14.62 11.39 1.59
CA GLY A 27 15.68 10.47 1.18
C GLY A 27 15.24 9.61 -0.02
N SER A 28 16.22 9.08 -0.73
CA SER A 28 15.98 8.20 -1.87
C SER A 28 15.49 6.79 -1.49
N SER A 29 15.73 6.38 -0.25
CA SER A 29 15.28 5.10 0.30
C SER A 29 14.45 5.32 1.56
N VAL A 30 13.23 4.80 1.57
CA VAL A 30 12.35 4.81 2.76
C VAL A 30 13.02 4.08 3.94
N LEU A 31 13.72 2.99 3.65
CA LEU A 31 14.39 2.18 4.65
C LEU A 31 15.58 2.90 5.30
N ASP A 32 16.33 3.69 4.53
CA ASP A 32 17.44 4.49 5.07
C ASP A 32 16.93 5.60 6.00
N ILE A 33 15.82 6.23 5.64
CA ILE A 33 15.15 7.21 6.51
C ILE A 33 14.72 6.55 7.82
N GLN A 34 14.08 5.36 7.74
CA GLN A 34 13.66 4.60 8.92
C GLN A 34 14.85 4.13 9.77
N LYS A 35 15.99 3.79 9.17
CA LYS A 35 17.22 3.45 9.91
C LYS A 35 17.77 4.64 10.70
N GLY A 36 17.65 5.85 10.14
CA GLY A 36 18.00 7.10 10.81
C GLY A 36 16.98 7.54 11.86
N GLU A 37 15.79 6.95 11.91
CA GLU A 37 14.70 7.29 12.83
C GLU A 37 15.10 7.13 14.29
N ALA A 38 15.96 6.17 14.65
CA ALA A 38 16.43 5.97 16.00
C ALA A 38 17.11 7.23 16.60
N ASP A 39 17.81 8.01 15.76
CA ASP A 39 18.46 9.26 16.18
C ASP A 39 17.51 10.46 16.14
N LEU A 40 16.48 10.43 15.31
CA LEU A 40 15.57 11.53 15.05
C LEU A 40 14.20 11.39 15.74
N SER A 41 13.83 10.20 16.22
CA SER A 41 12.50 9.87 16.74
C SER A 41 11.99 10.79 17.87
N ARG A 42 12.91 11.41 18.61
CA ARG A 42 12.57 12.39 19.67
C ARG A 42 12.57 13.84 19.18
N ARG A 43 12.94 14.10 17.92
CA ARG A 43 13.24 15.46 17.42
C ARG A 43 12.55 15.79 16.10
N ALA A 44 12.04 14.80 15.38
CA ALA A 44 11.34 14.97 14.11
C ALA A 44 10.05 14.16 14.09
N LEU A 45 9.04 14.68 13.40
CA LEU A 45 7.83 13.93 13.08
C LEU A 45 8.03 13.21 11.74
N MET A 46 7.76 11.93 11.73
CA MET A 46 7.82 11.13 10.50
C MET A 46 6.45 11.13 9.81
N TYR A 47 6.45 11.49 8.54
CA TYR A 47 5.28 11.41 7.68
C TYR A 47 5.57 10.43 6.55
N MET A 48 4.72 9.42 6.40
CA MET A 48 4.75 8.54 5.25
C MET A 48 3.94 9.18 4.12
N MET A 49 4.61 9.53 3.03
CA MET A 49 3.94 9.99 1.82
C MET A 49 3.62 8.78 0.96
N GLN A 50 2.34 8.45 0.87
CA GLN A 50 1.84 7.37 0.02
C GLN A 50 1.84 7.80 -1.46
N GLY A 51 1.58 6.86 -2.36
CA GLY A 51 1.31 7.19 -3.76
C GLY A 51 -0.02 7.96 -3.92
N LEU A 52 -0.33 8.32 -5.14
CA LEU A 52 -1.52 9.12 -5.44
C LEU A 52 -2.80 8.35 -5.12
N SER A 53 -3.73 9.01 -4.46
CA SER A 53 -5.13 8.60 -4.48
C SER A 53 -5.74 8.85 -5.87
N PHE A 54 -6.88 8.21 -6.17
CA PHE A 54 -7.58 8.46 -7.43
C PHE A 54 -7.94 9.95 -7.62
N ARG A 55 -8.29 10.65 -6.55
CA ARG A 55 -8.53 12.09 -6.55
C ARG A 55 -7.29 12.90 -6.96
N GLU A 56 -6.13 12.56 -6.45
CA GLU A 56 -4.86 13.22 -6.78
C GLU A 56 -4.41 12.88 -8.20
N TYR A 57 -4.64 11.65 -8.64
CA TYR A 57 -4.44 11.24 -10.02
C TYR A 57 -5.28 12.07 -10.98
N LEU A 58 -6.58 12.23 -10.72
CA LEU A 58 -7.47 13.07 -11.52
C LEU A 58 -6.95 14.51 -11.63
N GLN A 59 -6.39 15.05 -10.55
CA GLN A 59 -5.83 16.39 -10.58
C GLN A 59 -4.53 16.47 -11.38
N LEU A 60 -3.64 15.49 -11.25
CA LEU A 60 -2.31 15.52 -11.87
C LEU A 60 -2.35 15.12 -13.34
N PHE A 61 -3.11 14.10 -13.71
CA PHE A 61 -3.12 13.51 -15.05
C PHE A 61 -4.27 14.04 -15.91
N GLU A 62 -5.45 14.25 -15.33
CA GLU A 62 -6.65 14.67 -16.05
C GLU A 62 -6.98 16.17 -15.90
N GLY A 63 -6.26 16.87 -15.02
CA GLY A 63 -6.54 18.28 -14.73
C GLY A 63 -7.86 18.52 -13.96
N ILE A 64 -8.52 17.46 -13.51
CA ILE A 64 -9.80 17.52 -12.78
C ILE A 64 -9.53 17.75 -11.30
N LYS A 65 -9.88 18.93 -10.79
CA LYS A 65 -9.66 19.29 -9.39
C LYS A 65 -10.96 19.19 -8.60
N THR A 66 -10.98 18.31 -7.62
CA THR A 66 -12.11 18.14 -6.71
C THR A 66 -11.70 18.30 -5.25
N ARG A 67 -12.66 18.59 -4.38
CA ARG A 67 -12.43 18.65 -2.95
C ARG A 67 -12.18 17.26 -2.34
N VAL A 68 -11.66 17.23 -1.15
CA VAL A 68 -11.59 16.00 -0.35
C VAL A 68 -13.00 15.64 0.14
N PHE A 69 -13.38 14.39 -0.03
CA PHE A 69 -14.60 13.81 0.54
C PHE A 69 -14.24 13.02 1.80
N SER A 70 -15.08 13.12 2.82
CA SER A 70 -14.94 12.32 4.04
C SER A 70 -15.37 10.87 3.79
N PHE A 71 -14.95 9.97 4.68
CA PHE A 71 -15.38 8.59 4.63
C PHE A 71 -16.89 8.43 4.70
N ASP A 72 -17.56 9.20 5.56
CA ASP A 72 -19.02 9.22 5.67
C ASP A 72 -19.71 9.70 4.41
N GLU A 73 -19.17 10.71 3.72
CA GLU A 73 -19.71 11.17 2.43
C GLU A 73 -19.60 10.07 1.36
N ILE A 74 -18.53 9.32 1.35
CA ILE A 74 -18.34 8.18 0.43
C ILE A 74 -19.37 7.09 0.78
N LEU A 75 -19.49 6.70 2.04
CA LEU A 75 -20.44 5.68 2.51
C LEU A 75 -21.90 6.04 2.22
N ASN A 76 -22.23 7.33 2.20
CA ASN A 76 -23.57 7.84 1.95
C ASN A 76 -23.80 8.30 0.50
N HIS A 77 -22.92 7.91 -0.44
CA HIS A 77 -23.03 8.21 -1.88
C HIS A 77 -23.17 9.71 -2.20
N GLN A 78 -22.45 10.55 -1.45
CA GLN A 78 -22.48 12.01 -1.62
C GLN A 78 -21.35 12.53 -2.53
N VAL A 79 -20.52 11.64 -3.06
CA VAL A 79 -19.44 11.99 -3.99
C VAL A 79 -20.03 12.34 -5.35
N LYS A 80 -19.71 13.53 -5.85
CA LYS A 80 -20.08 13.97 -7.20
C LYS A 80 -18.90 14.71 -7.81
N ILE A 81 -18.50 14.30 -9.01
CA ILE A 81 -17.43 14.90 -9.81
C ILE A 81 -18.05 15.16 -11.19
N PRO A 82 -18.71 16.33 -11.39
CA PRO A 82 -19.44 16.60 -12.64
C PRO A 82 -18.56 16.61 -13.89
N GLU A 83 -17.28 16.93 -13.73
CA GLU A 83 -16.29 16.96 -14.81
C GLU A 83 -15.86 15.57 -15.28
N LEU A 84 -16.18 14.52 -14.53
CA LEU A 84 -15.84 13.14 -14.81
C LEU A 84 -17.06 12.35 -15.28
N GLU A 85 -17.42 12.49 -16.56
CA GLU A 85 -18.62 11.84 -17.13
C GLU A 85 -18.48 10.31 -17.20
N HIS A 86 -17.28 9.82 -17.56
CA HIS A 86 -16.97 8.41 -17.72
C HIS A 86 -15.82 7.97 -16.81
N PRO A 87 -16.07 7.68 -15.53
CA PRO A 87 -15.02 7.38 -14.56
C PRO A 87 -14.30 6.06 -14.82
N LEU A 88 -14.94 5.03 -15.37
CA LEU A 88 -14.36 3.69 -15.47
C LEU A 88 -13.09 3.61 -16.33
N PRO A 89 -13.01 4.21 -17.54
CA PRO A 89 -11.78 4.19 -18.33
C PRO A 89 -10.62 4.84 -17.57
N VAL A 90 -10.83 6.03 -17.01
CA VAL A 90 -9.83 6.78 -16.25
C VAL A 90 -9.42 6.02 -14.98
N PHE A 91 -10.36 5.39 -14.31
CA PHE A 91 -10.08 4.57 -13.14
C PHE A 91 -9.24 3.33 -13.48
N ARG A 92 -9.46 2.69 -14.63
CA ARG A 92 -8.62 1.57 -15.08
C ARG A 92 -7.17 2.00 -15.34
N GLU A 93 -6.98 3.14 -16.00
CA GLU A 93 -5.63 3.71 -16.19
C GLU A 93 -4.95 4.02 -14.86
N TYR A 94 -5.71 4.57 -13.90
CA TYR A 94 -5.20 4.77 -12.54
C TYR A 94 -4.74 3.45 -11.89
N LEU A 95 -5.53 2.39 -11.98
CA LEU A 95 -5.16 1.07 -11.42
C LEU A 95 -3.88 0.52 -12.05
N ASP A 96 -3.70 0.73 -13.36
CA ASP A 96 -2.55 0.20 -14.09
C ASP A 96 -1.24 0.93 -13.75
N HIS A 97 -1.26 2.25 -13.58
CA HIS A 97 -0.02 3.02 -13.37
C HIS A 97 -0.18 4.29 -12.53
N GLY A 98 -1.39 4.72 -12.23
CA GLY A 98 -1.68 6.04 -11.67
C GLY A 98 -1.32 6.23 -10.20
N TYR A 99 -0.94 5.18 -9.47
CA TYR A 99 -0.51 5.31 -8.08
C TYR A 99 0.81 6.07 -7.94
N TYR A 100 1.68 6.00 -8.96
CA TYR A 100 3.01 6.62 -8.94
C TYR A 100 3.07 7.89 -9.79
N PRO A 101 3.41 9.07 -9.20
CA PRO A 101 3.46 10.33 -9.95
C PRO A 101 4.39 10.31 -11.17
N PHE A 102 5.48 9.56 -11.13
CA PHE A 102 6.44 9.49 -12.23
C PHE A 102 5.90 8.78 -13.49
N ALA A 103 4.71 8.15 -13.41
CA ALA A 103 4.06 7.56 -14.58
C ALA A 103 3.77 8.62 -15.68
N ILE A 104 3.63 9.90 -15.31
CA ILE A 104 3.45 11.00 -16.25
C ILE A 104 4.67 11.20 -17.20
N GLU A 105 5.85 10.72 -16.80
CA GLU A 105 7.07 10.83 -17.59
C GLU A 105 7.21 9.75 -18.68
N GLY A 106 6.30 8.76 -18.71
CA GLY A 106 6.35 7.62 -19.63
C GLY A 106 7.23 6.47 -19.13
N ASP A 107 7.27 5.40 -19.93
CA ASP A 107 8.09 4.19 -19.66
C ASP A 107 7.85 3.57 -18.27
N PHE A 108 6.60 3.67 -17.77
CA PHE A 108 6.24 3.27 -16.40
C PHE A 108 6.71 1.86 -16.05
N MET A 109 6.45 0.87 -16.92
CA MET A 109 6.80 -0.53 -16.66
C MET A 109 8.31 -0.73 -16.45
N GLN A 110 9.14 -0.09 -17.27
CA GLN A 110 10.61 -0.21 -17.18
C GLN A 110 11.13 0.50 -15.93
N ARG A 111 10.64 1.71 -15.67
CA ARG A 111 11.01 2.49 -14.47
C ARG A 111 10.61 1.77 -13.19
N MET A 112 9.39 1.25 -13.15
CA MET A 112 8.90 0.54 -11.96
C MET A 112 9.66 -0.78 -11.73
N GLN A 113 10.03 -1.50 -12.81
CA GLN A 113 10.90 -2.67 -12.68
C GLN A 113 12.26 -2.31 -12.04
N GLN A 114 12.87 -1.19 -12.44
CA GLN A 114 14.10 -0.70 -11.83
C GLN A 114 13.92 -0.33 -10.35
N VAL A 115 12.79 0.29 -10.00
CA VAL A 115 12.45 0.60 -8.60
C VAL A 115 12.34 -0.69 -7.77
N VAL A 116 11.64 -1.70 -8.28
CA VAL A 116 11.51 -3.00 -7.61
C VAL A 116 12.88 -3.66 -7.42
N ASP A 117 13.70 -3.68 -8.47
CA ASP A 117 15.03 -4.29 -8.43
C ASP A 117 15.94 -3.56 -7.43
N GLN A 118 15.98 -2.24 -7.48
CA GLN A 118 16.73 -1.41 -6.54
C GLN A 118 16.28 -1.67 -5.09
N THR A 119 14.98 -1.65 -4.85
CA THR A 119 14.41 -1.83 -3.50
C THR A 119 14.74 -3.21 -2.93
N VAL A 120 14.52 -4.27 -3.72
CA VAL A 120 14.62 -5.64 -3.20
C VAL A 120 16.06 -6.17 -3.22
N GLU A 121 16.88 -5.76 -4.21
CA GLU A 121 18.24 -6.27 -4.36
C GLU A 121 19.30 -5.39 -3.70
N VAL A 122 18.98 -4.13 -3.40
CA VAL A 122 19.94 -3.18 -2.81
C VAL A 122 19.45 -2.61 -1.47
N ASP A 123 18.30 -1.93 -1.46
CA ASP A 123 17.87 -1.17 -0.28
C ASP A 123 17.54 -2.08 0.91
N ILE A 124 16.73 -3.12 0.72
CA ILE A 124 16.40 -4.07 1.79
C ILE A 124 17.65 -4.79 2.31
N PRO A 125 18.54 -5.36 1.46
CA PRO A 125 19.78 -5.96 1.92
C PRO A 125 20.68 -5.03 2.72
N GLN A 126 20.84 -3.79 2.30
CA GLN A 126 21.61 -2.79 3.04
C GLN A 126 20.98 -2.43 4.40
N TYR A 127 19.65 -2.32 4.42
CA TYR A 127 18.90 -2.05 5.65
C TYR A 127 19.05 -3.18 6.68
N ALA A 128 18.90 -4.43 6.24
CA ALA A 128 18.83 -5.61 7.10
C ALA A 128 20.16 -6.37 7.20
N ASP A 129 21.26 -5.82 6.67
CA ASP A 129 22.58 -6.46 6.62
C ASP A 129 22.55 -7.88 6.01
N MET A 130 21.89 -7.99 4.86
CA MET A 130 21.65 -9.27 4.18
C MET A 130 22.69 -9.54 3.09
N LYS A 131 22.99 -10.84 2.89
CA LYS A 131 23.81 -11.29 1.75
C LYS A 131 23.02 -11.21 0.43
N ALA A 132 23.71 -10.99 -0.69
CA ALA A 132 23.10 -10.96 -2.02
C ALA A 132 22.29 -12.24 -2.38
N SER A 133 22.66 -13.40 -1.82
CA SER A 133 21.88 -14.64 -1.99
C SER A 133 20.52 -14.57 -1.33
N THR A 134 20.38 -13.82 -0.24
CA THR A 134 19.11 -13.58 0.47
C THR A 134 18.23 -12.60 -0.32
N ALA A 135 18.81 -11.57 -0.93
CA ALA A 135 18.10 -10.63 -1.81
C ALA A 135 17.36 -11.35 -2.93
N ARG A 136 18.00 -12.30 -3.61
CA ARG A 136 17.35 -13.11 -4.64
C ARG A 136 16.17 -13.93 -4.12
N LYS A 137 16.24 -14.41 -2.88
CA LYS A 137 15.13 -15.13 -2.23
C LYS A 137 13.96 -14.21 -1.89
N LEU A 138 14.26 -12.98 -1.46
CA LEU A 138 13.25 -11.94 -1.25
C LEU A 138 12.53 -11.59 -2.55
N LYS A 139 13.27 -11.39 -3.65
CA LYS A 139 12.68 -11.12 -4.96
C LYS A 139 11.78 -12.27 -5.42
N ARG A 140 12.23 -13.52 -5.26
CA ARG A 140 11.41 -14.69 -5.55
C ARG A 140 10.14 -14.72 -4.69
N MET A 141 10.26 -14.40 -3.39
CA MET A 141 9.11 -14.31 -2.49
C MET A 141 8.10 -13.25 -2.95
N LEU A 142 8.57 -12.06 -3.34
CA LEU A 142 7.71 -11.00 -3.85
C LEU A 142 6.95 -11.44 -5.11
N VAL A 143 7.61 -12.10 -6.06
CA VAL A 143 6.97 -12.63 -7.28
C VAL A 143 5.92 -13.70 -6.94
N ILE A 144 6.21 -14.62 -6.02
CA ILE A 144 5.24 -15.63 -5.58
C ILE A 144 4.01 -14.95 -4.94
N LEU A 145 4.25 -14.02 -4.03
CA LEU A 145 3.17 -13.30 -3.36
C LEU A 145 2.31 -12.50 -4.35
N SER A 146 2.93 -11.84 -5.33
CA SER A 146 2.19 -11.05 -6.33
C SER A 146 1.25 -11.90 -7.19
N GLY A 147 1.66 -13.12 -7.53
CA GLY A 147 0.82 -14.06 -8.28
C GLY A 147 -0.35 -14.67 -7.47
N LEU A 148 -0.23 -14.69 -6.14
CA LEU A 148 -1.19 -15.31 -5.23
C LEU A 148 -2.07 -14.30 -4.48
N ALA A 149 -1.66 -13.03 -4.41
CA ALA A 149 -2.34 -12.01 -3.60
C ALA A 149 -3.76 -11.70 -4.10
N PRO A 150 -4.74 -11.54 -3.18
CA PRO A 150 -4.62 -11.62 -1.73
C PRO A 150 -4.37 -13.07 -1.27
N TYR A 151 -3.33 -13.25 -0.51
CA TYR A 151 -2.83 -14.58 -0.13
C TYR A 151 -2.87 -14.76 1.39
N LYS A 152 -3.49 -15.84 1.85
CA LYS A 152 -3.40 -16.26 3.25
C LYS A 152 -2.07 -17.00 3.44
N PRO A 153 -1.09 -16.43 4.15
CA PRO A 153 0.26 -16.96 4.16
C PRO A 153 0.35 -18.29 4.91
N SER A 154 0.87 -19.31 4.24
CA SER A 154 1.45 -20.49 4.88
C SER A 154 2.95 -20.29 4.97
N ILE A 155 3.44 -20.03 6.17
CA ILE A 155 4.87 -19.77 6.43
C ILE A 155 5.73 -20.94 5.97
N GLU A 156 5.28 -22.17 6.20
CA GLU A 156 5.96 -23.41 5.81
C GLU A 156 6.07 -23.52 4.28
N ASN A 157 4.99 -23.26 3.56
CA ASN A 157 4.98 -23.34 2.10
C ASN A 157 5.89 -22.26 1.49
N LEU A 158 5.77 -21.00 1.94
CA LEU A 158 6.65 -19.93 1.50
C LEU A 158 8.14 -20.25 1.77
N ALA A 159 8.45 -20.73 2.97
CA ALA A 159 9.82 -21.12 3.35
C ALA A 159 10.39 -22.19 2.41
N THR A 160 9.56 -23.19 2.10
CA THR A 160 9.94 -24.28 1.19
C THR A 160 10.17 -23.77 -0.22
N GLU A 161 9.26 -22.97 -0.76
CA GLU A 161 9.34 -22.45 -2.13
C GLU A 161 10.54 -21.54 -2.35
N ILE A 162 10.89 -20.69 -1.38
CA ILE A 162 12.04 -19.79 -1.50
C ILE A 162 13.35 -20.37 -0.97
N GLY A 163 13.30 -21.55 -0.35
CA GLY A 163 14.49 -22.26 0.17
C GLY A 163 15.14 -21.53 1.37
N VAL A 164 14.33 -21.20 2.40
CA VAL A 164 14.80 -20.57 3.65
C VAL A 164 14.23 -21.28 4.87
N SER A 165 14.78 -20.97 6.05
CA SER A 165 14.14 -21.37 7.32
C SER A 165 12.80 -20.67 7.48
N LYS A 166 11.78 -21.38 7.98
CA LYS A 166 10.46 -20.81 8.31
C LYS A 166 10.55 -19.62 9.28
N ASN A 167 11.54 -19.60 10.13
CA ASN A 167 11.74 -18.52 11.09
C ASN A 167 12.14 -17.18 10.44
N ASN A 168 12.65 -17.20 9.20
CA ASN A 168 13.04 -16.00 8.48
C ASN A 168 11.88 -15.37 7.70
N VAL A 169 10.83 -16.13 7.40
CA VAL A 169 9.71 -15.67 6.57
C VAL A 169 8.97 -14.46 7.17
N PRO A 170 8.67 -14.44 8.49
CA PRO A 170 8.04 -13.27 9.12
C PRO A 170 8.87 -11.99 8.95
N ASP A 171 10.18 -12.06 9.13
CA ASP A 171 11.07 -10.91 8.97
C ASP A 171 11.08 -10.42 7.52
N TYR A 172 11.09 -11.35 6.56
CA TYR A 172 11.07 -11.00 5.13
C TYR A 172 9.74 -10.31 4.73
N LEU A 173 8.62 -10.76 5.28
CA LEU A 173 7.33 -10.08 5.11
C LEU A 173 7.37 -8.64 5.66
N VAL A 174 7.93 -8.46 6.86
CA VAL A 174 8.09 -7.13 7.48
C VAL A 174 9.00 -6.23 6.64
N TYR A 175 10.10 -6.74 6.10
CA TYR A 175 10.99 -5.94 5.24
C TYR A 175 10.32 -5.52 3.93
N LEU A 176 9.59 -6.43 3.29
CA LEU A 176 8.83 -6.10 2.07
C LEU A 176 7.70 -5.10 2.36
N GLU A 177 7.01 -5.21 3.51
CA GLU A 177 5.98 -4.25 3.93
C GLU A 177 6.59 -2.86 4.17
N ARG A 178 7.69 -2.78 4.92
CA ARG A 178 8.40 -1.51 5.19
C ARG A 178 8.94 -0.84 3.94
N ALA A 179 9.31 -1.64 2.96
CA ALA A 179 9.78 -1.16 1.67
C ALA A 179 8.65 -0.76 0.70
N GLY A 180 7.38 -0.87 1.11
CA GLY A 180 6.23 -0.54 0.27
C GLY A 180 6.00 -1.51 -0.90
N MET A 181 6.47 -2.76 -0.79
CA MET A 181 6.26 -3.78 -1.81
C MET A 181 5.00 -4.60 -1.58
N ILE A 182 4.61 -4.79 -0.32
CA ILE A 182 3.42 -5.53 0.09
C ILE A 182 2.67 -4.81 1.19
N GLY A 183 1.41 -5.20 1.40
CA GLY A 183 0.61 -4.81 2.55
C GLY A 183 0.18 -6.04 3.35
N LEU A 184 0.30 -5.98 4.68
CA LEU A 184 -0.06 -7.05 5.58
C LEU A 184 -1.37 -6.71 6.29
N LEU A 185 -2.46 -7.38 5.89
CA LEU A 185 -3.74 -7.27 6.58
C LEU A 185 -3.72 -8.15 7.84
N ARG A 186 -3.91 -7.52 8.99
CA ARG A 186 -3.88 -8.16 10.30
C ARG A 186 -5.28 -8.28 10.90
N ASP A 187 -5.42 -9.21 11.84
CA ASP A 187 -6.63 -9.30 12.66
C ASP A 187 -6.65 -8.20 13.75
N ASP A 188 -7.79 -8.05 14.39
CA ASP A 188 -8.03 -7.05 15.46
C ASP A 188 -7.80 -7.62 16.87
N THR A 189 -7.06 -8.73 17.02
CA THR A 189 -6.98 -9.45 18.30
C THR A 189 -6.14 -8.76 19.36
N SER A 190 -5.31 -7.77 19.01
CA SER A 190 -4.35 -7.15 19.95
C SER A 190 -4.69 -5.72 20.35
N GLY A 191 -5.74 -5.10 19.79
CA GLY A 191 -6.04 -3.68 19.99
C GLY A 191 -4.96 -2.72 19.46
N MET A 192 -3.86 -3.25 18.94
CA MET A 192 -2.79 -2.52 18.26
C MET A 192 -2.53 -3.15 16.90
N ARG A 193 -2.83 -2.41 15.83
CA ARG A 193 -2.75 -2.84 14.43
C ARG A 193 -1.47 -3.60 14.06
N ASN A 194 -0.33 -3.16 14.58
CA ASN A 194 0.97 -3.73 14.22
C ASN A 194 1.30 -5.04 14.96
N LEU A 195 0.50 -5.44 15.93
CA LEU A 195 0.71 -6.66 16.73
C LEU A 195 -0.28 -7.78 16.39
N GLY A 196 -1.31 -7.49 15.58
CA GLY A 196 -2.27 -8.50 15.11
C GLY A 196 -1.60 -9.56 14.23
N LYS A 197 -2.18 -10.75 14.22
CA LYS A 197 -1.75 -11.83 13.34
C LYS A 197 -1.99 -11.45 11.88
N VAL A 198 -1.03 -11.73 11.00
CA VAL A 198 -1.18 -11.55 9.56
C VAL A 198 -2.18 -12.59 9.01
N GLU A 199 -3.31 -12.12 8.51
CA GLU A 199 -4.37 -12.94 7.94
C GLU A 199 -4.32 -13.00 6.41
N LYS A 200 -4.00 -11.87 5.75
CA LYS A 200 -3.81 -11.83 4.29
C LYS A 200 -2.59 -10.95 3.93
N VAL A 201 -1.94 -11.30 2.84
CA VAL A 201 -0.87 -10.50 2.22
C VAL A 201 -1.38 -9.99 0.88
N TYR A 202 -1.21 -8.70 0.64
CA TYR A 202 -1.53 -8.01 -0.60
C TYR A 202 -0.24 -7.51 -1.26
N VAL A 203 -0.22 -7.33 -2.57
CA VAL A 203 0.74 -6.39 -3.18
C VAL A 203 0.40 -4.99 -2.67
N ASP A 204 1.38 -4.11 -2.56
CA ASP A 204 1.17 -2.79 -1.96
C ASP A 204 0.03 -2.00 -2.62
N ASN A 205 0.03 -1.98 -3.95
CA ASN A 205 -0.98 -1.26 -4.75
C ASN A 205 -1.21 -1.94 -6.11
N PRO A 206 -2.30 -1.63 -6.83
CA PRO A 206 -2.61 -2.22 -8.14
C PRO A 206 -1.56 -1.95 -9.20
N SER A 207 -0.99 -0.74 -9.27
CA SER A 207 0.02 -0.40 -10.29
C SER A 207 1.30 -1.23 -10.14
N LEU A 208 1.71 -1.54 -8.90
CA LEU A 208 2.81 -2.47 -8.62
C LEU A 208 2.43 -3.91 -9.01
N MET A 209 1.18 -4.30 -8.77
CA MET A 209 0.68 -5.63 -9.16
C MET A 209 0.76 -5.84 -10.67
N SER A 210 0.43 -4.83 -11.48
CA SER A 210 0.53 -4.88 -12.95
C SER A 210 1.96 -5.11 -13.44
N VAL A 211 2.96 -4.61 -12.71
CA VAL A 211 4.38 -4.81 -13.02
C VAL A 211 4.87 -6.21 -12.65
N LEU A 212 4.43 -6.71 -11.49
CA LEU A 212 4.90 -7.98 -10.94
C LEU A 212 4.17 -9.21 -11.52
N THR A 213 2.95 -9.02 -12.01
CA THR A 213 2.07 -10.11 -12.48
C THR A 213 1.49 -9.76 -13.84
N PRO A 214 1.84 -10.50 -14.93
CA PRO A 214 1.41 -10.16 -16.28
C PRO A 214 -0.11 -10.13 -16.49
N TYR A 215 -0.86 -10.95 -15.74
CA TYR A 215 -2.31 -11.08 -15.84
C TYR A 215 -2.93 -11.18 -14.44
N PRO A 216 -2.97 -10.09 -13.68
CA PRO A 216 -3.53 -10.12 -12.35
C PRO A 216 -5.04 -10.39 -12.40
N ASN A 217 -5.53 -11.17 -11.43
CA ASN A 217 -6.96 -11.42 -11.31
C ASN A 217 -7.69 -10.13 -10.92
N ILE A 218 -8.76 -9.80 -11.61
CA ILE A 218 -9.51 -8.57 -11.39
C ILE A 218 -10.08 -8.48 -9.94
N GLY A 219 -10.45 -9.60 -9.32
CA GLY A 219 -10.87 -9.64 -7.93
C GLY A 219 -9.73 -9.21 -6.98
N ASN A 220 -8.52 -9.69 -7.27
CA ASN A 220 -7.32 -9.36 -6.51
C ASN A 220 -6.98 -7.87 -6.64
N ILE A 221 -7.12 -7.30 -7.84
CA ILE A 221 -6.92 -5.85 -8.08
C ILE A 221 -7.89 -5.03 -7.22
N ARG A 222 -9.18 -5.41 -7.18
CA ARG A 222 -10.22 -4.72 -6.41
C ARG A 222 -9.92 -4.70 -4.92
N GLU A 223 -9.63 -5.87 -4.34
CA GLU A 223 -9.29 -5.97 -2.92
C GLU A 223 -8.00 -5.20 -2.60
N THR A 224 -6.97 -5.31 -3.45
CA THR A 224 -5.70 -4.59 -3.30
C THR A 224 -5.92 -3.08 -3.34
N PHE A 225 -6.71 -2.57 -4.29
CA PHE A 225 -7.07 -1.16 -4.37
C PHE A 225 -7.78 -0.68 -3.11
N PHE A 226 -8.83 -1.39 -2.69
CA PHE A 226 -9.58 -1.02 -1.50
C PHE A 226 -8.68 -0.97 -0.26
N TYR A 227 -7.89 -2.02 -0.03
CA TYR A 227 -6.97 -2.09 1.10
C TYR A 227 -5.93 -0.98 1.06
N ASN A 228 -5.29 -0.74 -0.10
CA ASN A 228 -4.30 0.32 -0.27
C ASN A 228 -4.86 1.69 0.07
N GLN A 229 -6.02 2.05 -0.49
CA GLN A 229 -6.60 3.39 -0.29
C GLN A 229 -7.17 3.58 1.11
N MET A 230 -7.77 2.56 1.70
CA MET A 230 -8.39 2.69 3.02
C MET A 230 -7.37 2.72 4.16
N ARG A 231 -6.32 1.88 4.10
CA ARG A 231 -5.34 1.76 5.20
C ARG A 231 -4.54 3.03 5.46
N GLU A 232 -4.56 4.00 4.56
CA GLU A 232 -3.84 5.26 4.75
C GLU A 232 -4.40 6.08 5.93
N LYS A 233 -5.73 6.13 6.05
CA LYS A 233 -6.42 6.95 7.06
C LYS A 233 -7.36 6.18 7.97
N GLN A 234 -7.62 4.93 7.65
CA GLN A 234 -8.51 4.06 8.40
C GLN A 234 -7.72 2.90 9.00
N ASP A 235 -8.17 2.44 10.15
CA ASP A 235 -7.68 1.19 10.73
C ASP A 235 -8.41 0.01 10.08
N VAL A 236 -7.77 -0.59 9.08
CA VAL A 236 -8.32 -1.69 8.30
C VAL A 236 -7.84 -3.00 8.87
N THR A 237 -8.76 -3.84 9.29
CA THR A 237 -8.47 -5.19 9.81
C THR A 237 -9.17 -6.26 8.99
N SER A 238 -8.76 -7.52 9.15
CA SER A 238 -9.42 -8.65 8.51
C SER A 238 -10.79 -8.89 9.15
N SER A 239 -11.78 -9.19 8.32
CA SER A 239 -13.11 -9.57 8.80
C SER A 239 -13.24 -11.10 8.91
N LYS A 240 -13.94 -11.58 9.94
CA LYS A 240 -14.34 -12.99 10.05
C LYS A 240 -15.52 -13.33 9.14
N ALA A 241 -16.31 -12.33 8.79
CA ALA A 241 -17.53 -12.52 7.99
C ALA A 241 -17.34 -12.19 6.51
N SER A 242 -16.31 -11.37 6.17
CA SER A 242 -16.12 -10.85 4.82
C SER A 242 -14.64 -10.51 4.57
N ASP A 243 -14.36 -9.53 3.70
CA ASP A 243 -12.98 -9.17 3.36
C ASP A 243 -12.33 -8.26 4.41
N PHE A 244 -12.98 -7.16 4.79
CA PHE A 244 -12.39 -6.14 5.64
C PHE A 244 -13.35 -5.63 6.72
N THR A 245 -12.77 -5.15 7.82
CA THR A 245 -13.46 -4.39 8.86
C THR A 245 -12.80 -3.02 9.02
N ILE A 246 -13.60 -1.95 9.10
CA ILE A 246 -13.17 -0.58 9.39
C ILE A 246 -14.14 0.00 10.41
N GLY A 247 -13.69 0.20 11.64
CA GLY A 247 -14.58 0.59 12.74
C GLY A 247 -15.75 -0.39 12.88
N ASP A 248 -16.97 0.12 12.84
CA ASP A 248 -18.19 -0.70 12.94
C ASP A 248 -18.68 -1.28 11.61
N TYR A 249 -17.99 -1.02 10.50
CA TYR A 249 -18.39 -1.46 9.17
C TYR A 249 -17.63 -2.69 8.72
N THR A 250 -18.35 -3.60 8.07
CA THR A 250 -17.79 -4.78 7.39
C THR A 250 -17.96 -4.63 5.87
N PHE A 251 -16.87 -4.81 5.13
CA PHE A 251 -16.85 -4.61 3.67
C PHE A 251 -16.61 -5.92 2.94
N GLU A 252 -17.44 -6.16 1.93
CA GLU A 252 -17.30 -7.22 0.95
C GLU A 252 -17.00 -6.60 -0.41
N ILE A 253 -15.87 -6.98 -1.01
CA ILE A 253 -15.42 -6.41 -2.27
C ILE A 253 -15.81 -7.31 -3.43
N GLY A 254 -16.30 -6.70 -4.51
CA GLY A 254 -16.67 -7.51 -5.66
C GLY A 254 -16.94 -6.73 -6.94
N GLY A 255 -17.23 -7.47 -8.00
CA GLY A 255 -17.64 -6.91 -9.28
C GLY A 255 -19.14 -6.59 -9.33
N ARG A 256 -19.59 -6.07 -10.46
CA ARG A 256 -20.98 -5.62 -10.73
C ARG A 256 -22.07 -6.58 -10.22
N LYS A 257 -21.85 -7.91 -10.36
CA LYS A 257 -22.85 -8.94 -10.00
C LYS A 257 -22.75 -9.42 -8.55
N LYS A 258 -21.83 -8.87 -7.73
CA LYS A 258 -21.67 -9.31 -6.34
C LYS A 258 -22.96 -9.09 -5.55
N GLY A 259 -23.46 -10.14 -4.90
CA GLY A 259 -24.67 -10.12 -4.08
C GLY A 259 -24.38 -9.96 -2.59
N LYS A 260 -25.41 -9.70 -1.78
CA LYS A 260 -25.32 -9.46 -0.32
C LYS A 260 -25.24 -10.74 0.53
N LYS A 261 -25.33 -11.93 -0.06
CA LYS A 261 -25.46 -13.21 0.67
C LYS A 261 -24.46 -13.41 1.78
N GLN A 262 -23.21 -12.96 1.60
CA GLN A 262 -22.13 -13.16 2.57
C GLN A 262 -22.22 -12.23 3.77
N ILE A 263 -22.85 -11.07 3.62
CA ILE A 263 -22.98 -10.04 4.65
C ILE A 263 -24.45 -9.71 5.00
N GLU A 264 -25.39 -10.59 4.62
CA GLU A 264 -26.83 -10.34 4.79
C GLU A 264 -27.20 -10.14 6.26
N ASP A 265 -26.60 -10.95 7.15
CA ASP A 265 -26.83 -10.91 8.60
C ASP A 265 -25.80 -10.03 9.36
N VAL A 266 -24.90 -9.34 8.63
CA VAL A 266 -23.85 -8.52 9.23
C VAL A 266 -24.35 -7.11 9.44
N LYS A 267 -24.42 -6.67 10.71
CA LYS A 267 -24.73 -5.28 11.04
C LYS A 267 -23.69 -4.35 10.38
N ASN A 268 -24.18 -3.30 9.72
CA ASN A 268 -23.33 -2.36 8.97
C ASN A 268 -22.50 -3.00 7.84
N GLY A 269 -22.96 -4.15 7.29
CA GLY A 269 -22.34 -4.75 6.10
C GLY A 269 -22.50 -3.87 4.86
N ARG A 270 -21.43 -3.66 4.12
CA ARG A 270 -21.36 -2.87 2.87
C ARG A 270 -20.75 -3.70 1.75
N ILE A 271 -21.32 -3.60 0.55
CA ILE A 271 -20.70 -4.16 -0.66
C ILE A 271 -20.05 -3.02 -1.43
N VAL A 272 -18.76 -3.15 -1.67
CA VAL A 272 -18.02 -2.27 -2.58
C VAL A 272 -17.98 -2.93 -3.94
N LYS A 273 -18.56 -2.28 -4.94
CA LYS A 273 -18.68 -2.82 -6.29
C LYS A 273 -17.86 -2.02 -7.27
N ASP A 274 -17.20 -2.75 -8.15
CA ASP A 274 -16.51 -2.22 -9.30
C ASP A 274 -17.34 -2.41 -10.59
N ASP A 275 -16.91 -1.75 -11.66
CA ASP A 275 -17.49 -1.85 -13.00
C ASP A 275 -18.93 -1.30 -13.10
N ILE A 276 -19.21 -0.25 -12.33
CA ILE A 276 -20.48 0.47 -12.30
C ILE A 276 -20.20 1.98 -12.26
N GLU A 277 -20.68 2.71 -13.27
CA GLU A 277 -20.52 4.18 -13.33
C GLU A 277 -21.62 4.91 -12.55
N THR A 278 -22.82 4.37 -12.55
CA THR A 278 -24.01 5.01 -11.95
C THR A 278 -24.86 3.98 -11.23
N GLY A 279 -25.45 4.36 -10.11
CA GLY A 279 -26.36 3.50 -9.36
C GLY A 279 -26.64 4.00 -7.95
N HIS A 280 -27.78 3.59 -7.38
CA HIS A 280 -28.11 3.85 -6.00
C HIS A 280 -27.55 2.74 -5.08
N GLY A 281 -27.04 3.12 -3.92
CA GLY A 281 -26.54 2.18 -2.91
C GLY A 281 -25.24 1.47 -3.29
N ILE A 282 -24.41 2.08 -4.13
CA ILE A 282 -23.11 1.58 -4.56
C ILE A 282 -22.04 2.54 -4.10
N ILE A 283 -21.00 1.98 -3.51
CA ILE A 283 -19.80 2.71 -3.08
C ILE A 283 -18.72 2.50 -4.11
#